data_f5cd9b655325570cd47df4aede554dc0
#
_entry.id   f5cd9b655325570cd47df4aede554dc0
#
_cell.length_a   1.000
_cell.length_b   1.000
_cell.length_c   1.000
_cell.angle_alpha   90.00
_cell.angle_beta   90.00
_cell.angle_gamma   90.00
#
_symmetry.space_group_name_H-M   'P 1'
#
loop_
_entity.id
_entity.type
_entity.pdbx_description
1 polymer ?
#
loop_
_entity_poly.entity_id
_entity_poly.type
_entity_poly.pdbx_seq_one_letter_code
_entity_poly.pdbx_strand_id
1 'polypeptide(L)'
;PWFIPETTNLLEQLVEFKRRKEHLAFVVDEFGELLGLITLEDIIEEIVGEIVDEIDVPENDFKLNNYGKVIINGEKNIRDLYKSFDLDPPEIESSTIAGYILDMSKKIPSYGESFKDNFFNYKILSHSKKQISKVEISKIN
;
A
#
# COMPACT_ATOMS: atom_id res chain seq x y z
N PRO A 1 -14.09 30.17 2.32
CA PRO A 1 -13.83 28.96 1.55
C PRO A 1 -12.58 29.15 0.68
N TRP A 2 -11.72 28.17 0.63
CA TRP A 2 -10.54 28.17 -0.20
C TRP A 2 -10.77 27.30 -1.44
N PHE A 3 -10.56 27.90 -2.63
CA PHE A 3 -10.75 27.24 -3.90
C PHE A 3 -9.39 27.03 -4.58
N ILE A 4 -9.20 25.86 -5.15
CA ILE A 4 -8.00 25.49 -5.88
C ILE A 4 -8.35 24.96 -7.27
N PRO A 5 -7.53 25.26 -8.29
CA PRO A 5 -7.70 24.65 -9.62
C PRO A 5 -7.39 23.17 -9.62
N GLU A 6 -8.14 22.38 -10.40
CA GLU A 6 -7.91 20.93 -10.56
C GLU A 6 -6.52 20.59 -11.12
N THR A 7 -5.91 21.50 -11.85
CA THR A 7 -4.59 21.32 -12.48
C THR A 7 -3.40 21.48 -11.53
N THR A 8 -3.64 21.82 -10.26
CA THR A 8 -2.57 22.08 -9.30
C THR A 8 -1.89 20.79 -8.85
N ASN A 9 -0.56 20.80 -8.80
CA ASN A 9 0.24 19.67 -8.36
C ASN A 9 0.03 19.36 -6.86
N LEU A 10 -0.03 18.09 -6.48
CA LEU A 10 -0.26 17.65 -5.09
C LEU A 10 0.80 18.12 -4.10
N LEU A 11 2.08 18.18 -4.50
CA LEU A 11 3.15 18.67 -3.62
C LEU A 11 3.02 20.17 -3.37
N GLU A 12 2.66 20.94 -4.38
CA GLU A 12 2.37 22.38 -4.24
C GLU A 12 1.17 22.58 -3.32
N GLN A 13 0.13 21.77 -3.46
CA GLN A 13 -1.03 21.80 -2.58
C GLN A 13 -0.69 21.49 -1.14
N LEU A 14 0.15 20.49 -0.88
CA LEU A 14 0.61 20.16 0.46
C LEU A 14 1.29 21.36 1.13
N VAL A 15 2.15 22.06 0.39
CA VAL A 15 2.83 23.27 0.90
C VAL A 15 1.82 24.38 1.22
N GLU A 16 0.83 24.60 0.35
CA GLU A 16 -0.21 25.59 0.56
C GLU A 16 -1.13 25.27 1.74
N PHE A 17 -1.55 24.03 1.91
CA PHE A 17 -2.31 23.56 3.08
C PHE A 17 -1.56 23.85 4.39
N LYS A 18 -0.26 23.55 4.43
CA LYS A 18 0.59 23.83 5.60
C LYS A 18 0.75 25.34 5.84
N ARG A 19 0.97 26.11 4.79
CA ARG A 19 1.15 27.57 4.88
C ARG A 19 -0.11 28.25 5.39
N ARG A 20 -1.27 27.85 4.90
CA ARG A 20 -2.58 28.40 5.27
C ARG A 20 -3.14 27.86 6.57
N LYS A 21 -2.59 26.74 7.08
CA LYS A 21 -3.12 25.97 8.22
C LYS A 21 -4.59 25.55 8.01
N GLU A 22 -4.93 25.25 6.76
CA GLU A 22 -6.24 24.75 6.38
C GLU A 22 -6.20 23.21 6.24
N HIS A 23 -7.35 22.57 6.36
CA HIS A 23 -7.49 21.12 6.26
C HIS A 23 -8.37 20.69 5.09
N LEU A 24 -9.07 21.64 4.45
CA LEU A 24 -10.02 21.38 3.38
C LEU A 24 -9.97 22.50 2.35
N ALA A 25 -10.07 22.13 1.07
CA ALA A 25 -10.23 23.06 -0.05
C ALA A 25 -11.27 22.55 -1.04
N PHE A 26 -11.90 23.47 -1.76
CA PHE A 26 -12.79 23.16 -2.86
C PHE A 26 -12.02 23.15 -4.18
N VAL A 27 -12.24 22.12 -4.99
CA VAL A 27 -11.61 21.99 -6.30
C VAL A 27 -12.55 22.54 -7.37
N VAL A 28 -12.04 23.41 -8.23
CA VAL A 28 -12.80 24.03 -9.32
C VAL A 28 -12.11 23.82 -10.66
N ASP A 29 -12.90 23.81 -11.72
CA ASP A 29 -12.42 23.80 -13.09
C ASP A 29 -12.02 25.20 -13.60
N GLU A 30 -11.64 25.31 -14.87
CA GLU A 30 -11.26 26.56 -15.53
C GLU A 30 -12.41 27.56 -15.68
N PHE A 31 -13.65 27.13 -15.53
CA PHE A 31 -14.86 27.99 -15.58
C PHE A 31 -15.34 28.38 -14.18
N GLY A 32 -14.70 27.87 -13.13
CA GLY A 32 -15.08 28.13 -11.74
C GLY A 32 -16.20 27.20 -11.23
N GLU A 33 -16.53 26.15 -11.97
CA GLU A 33 -17.49 25.15 -11.51
C GLU A 33 -16.87 24.25 -10.44
N LEU A 34 -17.65 23.94 -9.41
CA LEU A 34 -17.20 23.08 -8.32
C LEU A 34 -17.13 21.62 -8.78
N LEU A 35 -15.93 21.05 -8.78
CA LEU A 35 -15.67 19.66 -9.10
C LEU A 35 -15.75 18.75 -7.88
N GLY A 36 -15.39 19.27 -6.70
CA GLY A 36 -15.39 18.50 -5.48
C GLY A 36 -14.63 19.20 -4.36
N LEU A 37 -14.22 18.41 -3.37
CA LEU A 37 -13.38 18.88 -2.27
C LEU A 37 -12.18 17.95 -2.10
N ILE A 38 -11.11 18.49 -1.53
CA ILE A 38 -9.90 17.75 -1.18
C ILE A 38 -9.50 18.10 0.25
N THR A 39 -9.06 17.11 1.00
CA THR A 39 -8.55 17.29 2.36
C THR A 39 -7.03 17.16 2.43
N LEU A 40 -6.42 17.70 3.48
CA LEU A 40 -5.00 17.51 3.75
C LEU A 40 -4.65 16.02 3.91
N GLU A 41 -5.55 15.27 4.54
CA GLU A 41 -5.41 13.82 4.73
C GLU A 41 -5.36 13.08 3.39
N ASP A 42 -6.21 13.42 2.42
CA ASP A 42 -6.21 12.82 1.07
C ASP A 42 -4.86 13.03 0.37
N ILE A 43 -4.31 14.23 0.48
CA ILE A 43 -3.00 14.57 -0.12
C ILE A 43 -1.87 13.77 0.55
N ILE A 44 -1.88 13.71 1.87
CA ILE A 44 -0.87 12.96 2.64
C ILE A 44 -0.97 11.48 2.30
N GLU A 45 -2.15 10.91 2.23
CA GLU A 45 -2.37 9.49 1.89
C GLU A 45 -1.80 9.16 0.50
N GLU A 46 -2.05 10.02 -0.49
CA GLU A 46 -1.55 9.82 -1.86
C GLU A 46 -0.02 9.94 -1.93
N ILE A 47 0.56 10.92 -1.23
CA ILE A 47 2.02 11.10 -1.18
C ILE A 47 2.70 9.98 -0.40
N VAL A 48 2.15 9.59 0.75
CA VAL A 48 2.68 8.48 1.58
C VAL A 48 2.53 7.15 0.85
N GLY A 49 1.45 6.95 0.08
CA GLY A 49 1.31 5.80 -0.79
C GLY A 49 2.46 5.70 -1.81
N GLU A 50 2.81 6.81 -2.45
CA GLU A 50 3.97 6.90 -3.36
C GLU A 50 5.31 6.71 -2.62
N ILE A 51 5.46 7.26 -1.41
CA ILE A 51 6.68 7.09 -0.59
C ILE A 51 6.84 5.64 -0.12
N VAL A 52 5.75 4.95 0.18
CA VAL A 52 5.80 3.51 0.52
C VAL A 52 6.24 2.69 -0.70
N ASP A 53 5.93 3.15 -1.94
CA ASP A 53 6.44 2.52 -3.16
C ASP A 53 7.95 2.80 -3.39
N GLU A 54 8.47 3.92 -2.90
CA GLU A 54 9.90 4.31 -3.00
C GLU A 54 10.77 3.84 -1.82
N ILE A 55 10.20 3.26 -0.77
CA ILE A 55 11.01 2.51 0.18
C ILE A 55 11.48 1.27 -0.55
N ASP A 56 12.69 1.35 -1.10
CA ASP A 56 13.48 0.21 -1.53
C ASP A 56 13.54 -0.79 -0.38
N VAL A 57 12.63 -1.74 -0.38
CA VAL A 57 12.77 -2.93 0.45
C VAL A 57 13.98 -3.64 -0.14
N PRO A 58 15.08 -3.81 0.62
CA PRO A 58 16.27 -4.50 0.12
C PRO A 58 15.85 -5.79 -0.57
N GLU A 59 16.35 -6.04 -1.76
CA GLU A 59 15.85 -7.05 -2.70
C GLU A 59 15.75 -8.48 -2.17
N ASN A 60 16.27 -8.77 -0.98
CA ASN A 60 16.37 -10.14 -0.47
C ASN A 60 16.14 -10.34 1.04
N ASP A 61 15.62 -9.37 1.78
CA ASP A 61 15.56 -9.50 3.24
C ASP A 61 14.12 -9.65 3.76
N PHE A 62 13.68 -10.91 3.94
CA PHE A 62 12.48 -11.24 4.74
C PHE A 62 12.73 -11.12 6.24
N LYS A 63 13.52 -10.12 6.67
CA LYS A 63 13.81 -9.89 8.09
C LYS A 63 12.67 -9.15 8.76
N LEU A 64 12.14 -9.76 9.80
CA LEU A 64 11.14 -9.10 10.63
C LEU A 64 11.78 -7.92 11.38
N ASN A 65 11.05 -6.82 11.44
CA ASN A 65 11.42 -5.68 12.27
C ASN A 65 11.23 -5.99 13.76
N ASN A 66 11.52 -5.01 14.64
CA ASN A 66 11.37 -5.15 16.10
C ASN A 66 9.93 -5.46 16.55
N TYR A 67 8.94 -5.28 15.69
CA TYR A 67 7.53 -5.60 15.95
C TYR A 67 7.10 -6.94 15.38
N GLY A 68 8.03 -7.74 14.86
CA GLY A 68 7.76 -9.03 14.25
C GLY A 68 7.07 -8.95 12.89
N LYS A 69 7.29 -7.88 12.13
CA LYS A 69 6.66 -7.61 10.84
C LYS A 69 7.67 -7.26 9.77
N VAL A 70 7.36 -7.58 8.54
CA VAL A 70 8.10 -7.14 7.34
C VAL A 70 7.14 -6.68 6.26
N ILE A 71 7.48 -5.61 5.55
CA ILE A 71 6.75 -5.14 4.37
C ILE A 71 7.52 -5.57 3.14
N ILE A 72 6.86 -6.25 2.23
CA ILE A 72 7.47 -6.79 1.02
C ILE A 72 6.62 -6.51 -0.21
N ASN A 73 7.26 -6.54 -1.37
CA ASN A 73 6.59 -6.49 -2.65
C ASN A 73 5.86 -7.82 -2.93
N GLY A 74 4.61 -7.75 -3.40
CA GLY A 74 3.79 -8.91 -3.73
C GLY A 74 4.36 -9.80 -4.85
N GLU A 75 5.27 -9.28 -5.67
CA GLU A 75 5.97 -10.05 -6.72
C GLU A 75 7.06 -10.98 -6.18
N LYS A 76 7.47 -10.83 -4.91
CA LYS A 76 8.46 -11.72 -4.30
C LYS A 76 7.99 -13.17 -4.28
N ASN A 77 8.95 -14.08 -4.36
CA ASN A 77 8.67 -15.51 -4.41
C ASN A 77 8.22 -16.02 -3.04
N ILE A 78 7.07 -16.68 -3.00
CA ILE A 78 6.51 -17.24 -1.77
C ILE A 78 7.40 -18.35 -1.17
N ARG A 79 8.09 -19.12 -1.99
CA ARG A 79 9.01 -20.16 -1.53
C ARG A 79 10.22 -19.59 -0.83
N ASP A 80 10.72 -18.45 -1.30
CA ASP A 80 11.86 -17.75 -0.67
C ASP A 80 11.48 -17.21 0.71
N LEU A 81 10.24 -16.73 0.87
CA LEU A 81 9.71 -16.35 2.18
C LEU A 81 9.78 -17.53 3.17
N TYR A 82 9.23 -18.68 2.79
CA TYR A 82 9.21 -19.86 3.66
C TYR A 82 10.63 -20.35 3.99
N LYS A 83 11.52 -20.43 2.99
CA LYS A 83 12.91 -20.82 3.18
C LYS A 83 13.68 -19.89 4.13
N SER A 84 13.39 -18.59 4.10
CA SER A 84 14.05 -17.63 4.99
C SER A 84 13.74 -17.85 6.48
N PHE A 85 12.67 -18.62 6.78
CA PHE A 85 12.27 -19.00 8.13
C PHE A 85 12.47 -20.50 8.41
N ASP A 86 13.23 -21.21 7.58
CA ASP A 86 13.45 -22.67 7.67
C ASP A 86 12.14 -23.47 7.66
N LEU A 87 11.17 -23.04 6.87
CA LEU A 87 9.86 -23.67 6.69
C LEU A 87 9.73 -24.29 5.31
N ASP A 88 8.96 -25.36 5.23
CA ASP A 88 8.59 -25.97 3.96
C ASP A 88 7.51 -25.12 3.27
N PRO A 89 7.72 -24.70 2.01
CA PRO A 89 6.74 -23.94 1.29
C PRO A 89 5.47 -24.73 1.00
N PRO A 90 4.30 -24.08 0.94
CA PRO A 90 3.05 -24.75 0.61
C PRO A 90 3.09 -25.32 -0.81
N GLU A 91 2.37 -26.43 -1.02
CA GLU A 91 2.15 -26.99 -2.34
C GLU A 91 1.12 -26.14 -3.11
N ILE A 92 1.60 -25.19 -3.89
CA ILE A 92 0.78 -24.25 -4.67
C ILE A 92 1.38 -24.04 -6.05
N GLU A 93 0.51 -23.71 -6.99
CA GLU A 93 0.93 -23.36 -8.37
C GLU A 93 1.51 -21.95 -8.44
N SER A 94 1.05 -21.02 -7.60
CA SER A 94 1.52 -19.64 -7.57
C SER A 94 2.98 -19.55 -7.13
N SER A 95 3.75 -18.75 -7.84
CA SER A 95 5.16 -18.49 -7.53
C SER A 95 5.35 -17.26 -6.65
N THR A 96 4.41 -16.31 -6.68
CA THR A 96 4.52 -15.03 -5.97
C THR A 96 3.61 -14.98 -4.74
N ILE A 97 3.97 -14.10 -3.80
CA ILE A 97 3.16 -13.84 -2.60
C ILE A 97 1.79 -13.26 -2.99
N ALA A 98 1.75 -12.35 -3.96
CA ALA A 98 0.49 -11.82 -4.49
C ALA A 98 -0.39 -12.92 -5.06
N GLY A 99 0.17 -13.82 -5.88
CA GLY A 99 -0.55 -14.97 -6.43
C GLY A 99 -1.08 -15.90 -5.34
N TYR A 100 -0.27 -16.18 -4.33
CA TYR A 100 -0.68 -17.01 -3.19
C TYR A 100 -1.86 -16.40 -2.41
N ILE A 101 -1.83 -15.09 -2.17
CA ILE A 101 -2.94 -14.40 -1.50
C ILE A 101 -4.21 -14.42 -2.36
N LEU A 102 -4.08 -14.25 -3.68
CA LEU A 102 -5.21 -14.35 -4.61
C LEU A 102 -5.82 -15.75 -4.61
N ASP A 103 -5.01 -16.79 -4.55
CA ASP A 103 -5.48 -18.19 -4.46
C ASP A 103 -6.25 -18.43 -3.15
N MET A 104 -5.78 -17.86 -2.04
CA MET A 104 -6.49 -17.94 -0.75
C MET A 104 -7.78 -17.13 -0.71
N SER A 105 -7.76 -15.91 -1.24
CA SER A 105 -8.90 -14.99 -1.17
C SER A 105 -9.98 -15.25 -2.21
N LYS A 106 -9.60 -15.84 -3.35
CA LYS A 106 -10.43 -16.06 -4.55
C LYS A 106 -11.06 -14.77 -5.14
N LYS A 107 -10.57 -13.62 -4.72
CA LYS A 107 -10.96 -12.29 -5.20
C LYS A 107 -9.77 -11.36 -5.08
N ILE A 108 -9.82 -10.18 -5.71
CA ILE A 108 -8.84 -9.12 -5.45
C ILE A 108 -9.14 -8.51 -4.09
N PRO A 109 -8.27 -8.66 -3.08
CA PRO A 109 -8.53 -8.17 -1.74
C PRO A 109 -8.42 -6.66 -1.66
N SER A 110 -9.13 -6.07 -0.69
CA SER A 110 -9.10 -4.64 -0.41
C SER A 110 -7.92 -4.27 0.51
N TYR A 111 -7.58 -2.98 0.51
CA TYR A 111 -6.62 -2.42 1.48
C TYR A 111 -7.01 -2.80 2.91
N GLY A 112 -6.03 -3.24 3.69
CA GLY A 112 -6.21 -3.60 5.09
C GLY A 112 -6.79 -4.99 5.34
N GLU A 113 -7.27 -5.70 4.31
CA GLU A 113 -7.67 -7.12 4.48
C GLU A 113 -6.46 -7.96 4.86
N SER A 114 -6.70 -8.96 5.71
CA SER A 114 -5.68 -9.89 6.18
C SER A 114 -6.07 -11.33 5.88
N PHE A 115 -5.08 -12.11 5.48
CA PHE A 115 -5.20 -13.54 5.20
C PHE A 115 -4.15 -14.29 6.02
N LYS A 116 -4.49 -15.48 6.46
CA LYS A 116 -3.61 -16.31 7.29
C LYS A 116 -3.45 -17.70 6.70
N ASP A 117 -2.25 -18.19 6.75
CA ASP A 117 -1.97 -19.62 6.64
C ASP A 117 -1.51 -20.20 8.01
N ASN A 118 -0.84 -21.32 8.01
CA ASN A 118 -0.39 -21.96 9.25
C ASN A 118 0.77 -21.20 9.94
N PHE A 119 1.50 -20.36 9.23
CA PHE A 119 2.75 -19.74 9.70
C PHE A 119 2.73 -18.22 9.67
N PHE A 120 2.01 -17.62 8.72
CA PHE A 120 2.06 -16.20 8.47
C PHE A 120 0.67 -15.56 8.37
N ASN A 121 0.62 -14.29 8.77
CA ASN A 121 -0.49 -13.39 8.50
C ASN A 121 -0.03 -12.39 7.43
N TYR A 122 -0.82 -12.23 6.39
CA TYR A 122 -0.59 -11.35 5.25
C TYR A 122 -1.62 -10.23 5.25
N LYS A 123 -1.18 -9.00 5.47
CA LYS A 123 -2.06 -7.82 5.43
C LYS A 123 -1.78 -7.01 4.17
N ILE A 124 -2.83 -6.70 3.42
CA ILE A 124 -2.72 -5.93 2.19
C ILE A 124 -2.49 -4.47 2.50
N LEU A 125 -1.37 -3.91 2.06
CA LEU A 125 -1.03 -2.50 2.23
C LEU A 125 -1.26 -1.67 0.98
N SER A 126 -1.06 -2.25 -0.20
CA SER A 126 -1.37 -1.58 -1.44
C SER A 126 -1.69 -2.57 -2.56
N HIS A 127 -2.58 -2.18 -3.45
CA HIS A 127 -2.90 -2.94 -4.65
C HIS A 127 -3.15 -1.98 -5.82
N SER A 128 -2.80 -2.41 -7.02
CA SER A 128 -3.25 -1.81 -8.27
C SER A 128 -4.51 -2.51 -8.76
N LYS A 129 -5.13 -2.00 -9.86
CA LYS A 129 -6.35 -2.59 -10.46
C LYS A 129 -6.19 -4.07 -10.85
N LYS A 130 -4.96 -4.58 -10.95
CA LYS A 130 -4.65 -5.91 -11.48
C LYS A 130 -3.84 -6.80 -10.54
N GLN A 131 -3.18 -6.25 -9.52
CA GLN A 131 -2.31 -7.03 -8.64
C GLN A 131 -2.08 -6.40 -7.27
N ILE A 132 -1.75 -7.23 -6.31
CA ILE A 132 -1.31 -6.80 -4.98
C ILE A 132 0.14 -6.34 -5.09
N SER A 133 0.43 -5.11 -4.71
CA SER A 133 1.77 -4.53 -4.82
C SER A 133 2.57 -4.63 -3.53
N LYS A 134 1.97 -4.37 -2.36
CA LYS A 134 2.68 -4.46 -1.07
C LYS A 134 1.88 -5.20 -0.02
N VAL A 135 2.59 -5.99 0.76
CA VAL A 135 2.04 -6.87 1.80
C VAL A 135 2.88 -6.74 3.07
N GLU A 136 2.22 -6.51 4.19
CA GLU A 136 2.82 -6.66 5.52
C GLU A 136 2.68 -8.12 5.95
N ILE A 137 3.80 -8.75 6.25
CA ILE A 137 3.83 -10.13 6.74
C ILE A 137 4.25 -10.15 8.20
N SER A 138 3.52 -10.90 8.99
CA SER A 138 3.89 -11.21 10.37
C SER A 138 3.80 -12.71 10.63
N LYS A 139 4.73 -13.21 11.45
CA LYS A 139 4.72 -14.62 11.84
C LYS A 139 3.62 -14.87 12.88
N ILE A 140 2.89 -15.97 12.71
CA ILE A 140 1.92 -16.43 13.70
C ILE A 140 2.70 -17.23 14.75
N ASN A 141 2.51 -16.88 16.02
CA ASN A 141 3.11 -17.60 17.13
C ASN A 141 2.33 -18.89 17.44
#